data_f2e193bb56b7478716e43bd5ddf20b7b
#
_entry.id   f2e193bb56b7478716e43bd5ddf20b7b
#
_cell.length_a   1.000
_cell.length_b   1.000
_cell.length_c   1.000
_cell.angle_alpha   90.00
_cell.angle_beta   90.00
_cell.angle_gamma   90.00
#
_symmetry.space_group_name_H-M   'P 1'
#
loop_
_entity.id
_entity.type
_entity.pdbx_description
1 polymer ?
#
loop_
_entity_poly.entity_id
_entity_poly.type
_entity_poly.pdbx_seq_one_letter_code
_entity_poly.pdbx_strand_id
1 'polypeptide(L)'
;NRLIGSIASHDISIPISRIPAFISETPVLLERFGDIRINCFGHLGDGNLHYNVFPPKGKDRNDYKHISGEVQKVIHDQTHEFGGSVSAEHGIGRLKRHDLEAYGDPGKLSAMRAIKTALDPKGIMNPGAVLAQN
;
A
#
# COMPACT_ATOMS: atom_id res chain seq x y z
N ASN A 1 3.88 -15.01 10.10
CA ASN A 1 4.04 -14.56 8.71
C ASN A 1 5.32 -15.09 8.02
N ARG A 2 6.44 -15.30 8.76
CA ARG A 2 7.70 -15.79 8.14
C ARG A 2 7.62 -17.20 7.58
N LEU A 3 6.78 -18.09 8.16
CA LEU A 3 6.67 -19.49 7.75
C LEU A 3 5.82 -19.72 6.51
N ILE A 4 4.77 -18.92 6.28
CA ILE A 4 3.86 -19.10 5.15
C ILE A 4 4.21 -18.15 4.01
N GLY A 5 4.66 -16.94 4.32
CA GLY A 5 4.94 -15.87 3.36
C GLY A 5 3.70 -15.31 2.68
N SER A 6 3.56 -13.99 2.68
CA SER A 6 2.48 -13.31 1.96
C SER A 6 2.83 -13.13 0.48
N ILE A 7 1.82 -13.15 -0.39
CA ILE A 7 1.90 -12.73 -1.78
C ILE A 7 2.10 -11.20 -1.81
N ALA A 8 1.32 -10.50 -1.01
CA ALA A 8 1.38 -9.05 -0.83
C ALA A 8 1.02 -8.67 0.60
N SER A 9 1.66 -7.63 1.12
CA SER A 9 1.40 -7.10 2.47
C SER A 9 1.27 -5.59 2.39
N HIS A 10 0.23 -5.07 3.00
CA HIS A 10 -0.10 -3.65 2.96
C HIS A 10 -0.26 -3.10 4.37
N ASP A 11 0.21 -1.88 4.52
CA ASP A 11 0.03 -1.00 5.67
C ASP A 11 -0.72 0.22 5.15
N ILE A 12 -2.06 0.16 5.25
CA ILE A 12 -2.98 1.14 4.69
C ILE A 12 -3.82 1.79 5.78
N SER A 13 -4.37 2.95 5.50
CA SER A 13 -5.40 3.54 6.35
C SER A 13 -6.66 3.81 5.56
N ILE A 14 -7.81 3.57 6.21
CA ILE A 14 -9.15 3.78 5.66
C ILE A 14 -9.93 4.65 6.65
N PRO A 15 -10.74 5.63 6.20
CA PRO A 15 -11.64 6.33 7.10
C PRO A 15 -12.47 5.34 7.92
N ILE A 16 -12.51 5.50 9.24
CA ILE A 16 -13.05 4.50 10.18
C ILE A 16 -14.46 4.06 9.79
N SER A 17 -15.32 5.00 9.41
CA SER A 17 -16.70 4.72 8.98
C SER A 17 -16.80 3.88 7.70
N ARG A 18 -15.75 3.81 6.91
CA ARG A 18 -15.70 3.06 5.65
C ARG A 18 -15.02 1.70 5.75
N ILE A 19 -14.39 1.39 6.90
CA ILE A 19 -13.69 0.12 7.12
C ILE A 19 -14.60 -1.11 6.89
N PRO A 20 -15.85 -1.16 7.41
CA PRO A 20 -16.71 -2.32 7.19
C PRO A 20 -16.96 -2.60 5.71
N ALA A 21 -17.23 -1.56 4.92
CA ALA A 21 -17.44 -1.69 3.47
C ALA A 21 -16.13 -2.15 2.77
N PHE A 22 -14.99 -1.54 3.11
CA PHE A 22 -13.70 -1.95 2.56
C PHE A 22 -13.40 -3.44 2.79
N ILE A 23 -13.63 -3.93 4.01
CA ILE A 23 -13.40 -5.33 4.38
C ILE A 23 -14.34 -6.28 3.64
N SER A 24 -15.58 -5.87 3.34
CA SER A 24 -16.54 -6.70 2.62
C SER A 24 -16.37 -6.67 1.11
N GLU A 25 -15.99 -5.54 0.52
CA GLU A 25 -15.93 -5.35 -0.92
C GLU A 25 -14.58 -5.75 -1.53
N THR A 26 -13.47 -5.45 -0.84
CA THR A 26 -12.13 -5.73 -1.37
C THR A 26 -11.87 -7.21 -1.67
N PRO A 27 -12.31 -8.18 -0.84
CA PRO A 27 -12.14 -9.61 -1.15
C PRO A 27 -12.79 -10.01 -2.47
N VAL A 28 -13.96 -9.45 -2.81
CA VAL A 28 -14.67 -9.75 -4.06
C VAL A 28 -13.82 -9.36 -5.29
N LEU A 29 -13.12 -8.22 -5.22
CA LEU A 29 -12.22 -7.79 -6.30
C LEU A 29 -11.00 -8.71 -6.46
N LEU A 30 -10.65 -9.41 -5.40
CA LEU A 30 -9.50 -10.31 -5.36
C LEU A 30 -9.82 -11.75 -5.78
N GLU A 31 -11.10 -12.14 -5.88
CA GLU A 31 -11.54 -13.48 -6.32
C GLU A 31 -10.98 -13.89 -7.68
N ARG A 32 -10.74 -12.93 -8.57
CA ARG A 32 -10.14 -13.17 -9.90
C ARG A 32 -8.72 -13.77 -9.84
N PHE A 33 -8.05 -13.69 -8.71
CA PHE A 33 -6.71 -14.26 -8.50
C PHE A 33 -6.74 -15.69 -7.96
N GLY A 34 -7.91 -16.29 -7.84
CA GLY A 34 -8.13 -17.65 -7.36
C GLY A 34 -8.34 -17.73 -5.85
N ASP A 35 -8.14 -18.89 -5.28
CA ASP A 35 -8.43 -19.22 -3.89
C ASP A 35 -7.35 -18.69 -2.93
N ILE A 36 -7.12 -17.37 -2.98
CA ILE A 36 -6.20 -16.69 -2.06
C ILE A 36 -6.84 -16.44 -0.71
N ARG A 37 -6.02 -16.31 0.33
CA ARG A 37 -6.47 -16.07 1.70
C ARG A 37 -6.10 -14.66 2.13
N ILE A 38 -7.02 -14.01 2.84
CA ILE A 38 -6.83 -12.66 3.36
C ILE A 38 -6.73 -12.71 4.88
N ASN A 39 -5.77 -11.97 5.42
CA ASN A 39 -5.67 -11.66 6.84
C ASN A 39 -5.63 -10.14 6.99
N CYS A 40 -6.68 -9.58 7.57
CA CYS A 40 -6.82 -8.15 7.82
C CYS A 40 -6.91 -7.92 9.34
N PHE A 41 -6.02 -7.11 9.87
CA PHE A 41 -6.00 -6.68 11.27
C PHE A 41 -5.37 -5.30 11.37
N GLY A 42 -5.45 -4.64 12.52
CA GLY A 42 -4.82 -3.33 12.68
C GLY A 42 -5.37 -2.51 13.84
N HIS A 43 -5.12 -1.22 13.79
CA HIS A 43 -5.50 -0.24 14.79
C HIS A 43 -6.77 0.49 14.33
N LEU A 44 -7.95 -0.06 14.68
CA LEU A 44 -9.23 0.46 14.20
C LEU A 44 -9.46 1.93 14.55
N GLY A 45 -8.99 2.37 15.73
CA GLY A 45 -9.14 3.76 16.17
C GLY A 45 -8.44 4.77 15.26
N ASP A 46 -7.39 4.34 14.56
CA ASP A 46 -6.59 5.16 13.64
C ASP A 46 -6.95 4.89 12.17
N GLY A 47 -7.88 3.96 11.93
CA GLY A 47 -8.20 3.51 10.58
C GLY A 47 -7.10 2.68 9.93
N ASN A 48 -6.04 2.31 10.65
CA ASN A 48 -4.93 1.53 10.13
C ASN A 48 -5.31 0.06 9.97
N LEU A 49 -5.03 -0.48 8.77
CA LEU A 49 -5.23 -1.88 8.44
C LEU A 49 -3.95 -2.49 7.85
N HIS A 50 -3.48 -3.57 8.48
CA HIS A 50 -2.51 -4.48 7.88
C HIS A 50 -3.28 -5.50 7.05
N TYR A 51 -3.30 -5.29 5.73
CA TYR A 51 -4.04 -6.12 4.80
C TYR A 51 -3.09 -7.05 4.05
N ASN A 52 -3.07 -8.32 4.45
CA ASN A 52 -2.12 -9.31 3.95
C ASN A 52 -2.83 -10.35 3.11
N VAL A 53 -2.27 -10.63 1.94
CA VAL A 53 -2.77 -11.65 1.00
C VAL A 53 -1.79 -12.83 1.00
N PHE A 54 -2.32 -14.04 1.14
CA PHE A 54 -1.58 -15.28 1.21
C PHE A 54 -2.03 -16.25 0.13
N PRO A 55 -1.16 -17.17 -0.30
CA PRO A 55 -1.56 -18.25 -1.19
C PRO A 55 -2.60 -19.17 -0.55
N PRO A 56 -3.28 -20.01 -1.31
CA PRO A 56 -4.13 -21.08 -0.80
C PRO A 56 -3.38 -21.95 0.22
N LYS A 57 -4.11 -22.61 1.11
CA LYS A 57 -3.51 -23.50 2.10
C LYS A 57 -2.69 -24.59 1.43
N GLY A 58 -1.43 -24.75 1.85
CA GLY A 58 -0.51 -25.76 1.31
C GLY A 58 0.21 -25.36 0.02
N LYS A 59 0.00 -24.14 -0.47
CA LYS A 59 0.72 -23.59 -1.64
C LYS A 59 1.86 -22.66 -1.21
N ASP A 60 2.91 -22.60 -2.02
CA ASP A 60 4.04 -21.71 -1.80
C ASP A 60 3.79 -20.33 -2.42
N ARG A 61 4.20 -19.27 -1.71
CA ARG A 61 4.06 -17.89 -2.20
C ARG A 61 4.82 -17.63 -3.51
N ASN A 62 5.87 -18.39 -3.77
CA ASN A 62 6.69 -18.22 -4.97
C ASN A 62 5.91 -18.53 -6.24
N ASP A 63 4.92 -19.45 -6.17
CA ASP A 63 4.03 -19.76 -7.29
C ASP A 63 3.12 -18.60 -7.66
N TYR A 64 2.95 -17.62 -6.73
CA TYR A 64 2.06 -16.47 -6.85
C TYR A 64 2.79 -15.13 -7.03
N LYS A 65 4.11 -15.14 -7.16
CA LYS A 65 4.89 -13.90 -7.36
C LYS A 65 4.46 -13.11 -8.59
N HIS A 66 4.02 -13.80 -9.64
CA HIS A 66 3.60 -13.19 -10.89
C HIS A 66 2.35 -12.31 -10.76
N ILE A 67 1.47 -12.58 -9.76
CA ILE A 67 0.27 -11.76 -9.51
C ILE A 67 0.46 -10.72 -8.42
N SER A 68 1.59 -10.72 -7.70
CA SER A 68 1.81 -9.86 -6.54
C SER A 68 1.59 -8.37 -6.85
N GLY A 69 2.11 -7.90 -7.99
CA GLY A 69 1.94 -6.50 -8.41
C GLY A 69 0.50 -6.14 -8.72
N GLU A 70 -0.25 -7.04 -9.36
CA GLU A 70 -1.67 -6.82 -9.66
C GLU A 70 -2.54 -6.84 -8.40
N VAL A 71 -2.27 -7.77 -7.47
CA VAL A 71 -2.93 -7.81 -6.17
C VAL A 71 -2.68 -6.51 -5.40
N GLN A 72 -1.42 -6.05 -5.37
CA GLN A 72 -1.06 -4.79 -4.74
C GLN A 72 -1.82 -3.61 -5.36
N LYS A 73 -1.86 -3.55 -6.68
CA LYS A 73 -2.57 -2.48 -7.40
C LYS A 73 -4.05 -2.45 -7.04
N VAL A 74 -4.74 -3.58 -7.03
CA VAL A 74 -6.17 -3.66 -6.66
C VAL A 74 -6.42 -3.11 -5.26
N ILE A 75 -5.58 -3.50 -4.30
CA ILE A 75 -5.75 -3.04 -2.91
C ILE A 75 -5.44 -1.54 -2.79
N HIS A 76 -4.44 -1.02 -3.49
CA HIS A 76 -4.11 0.40 -3.48
C HIS A 76 -5.17 1.25 -4.20
N ASP A 77 -5.67 0.80 -5.35
CA ASP A 77 -6.78 1.47 -6.05
C ASP A 77 -8.02 1.56 -5.13
N GLN A 78 -8.39 0.44 -4.50
CA GLN A 78 -9.51 0.38 -3.57
C GLN A 78 -9.28 1.28 -2.34
N THR A 79 -8.06 1.28 -1.80
CA THR A 79 -7.69 2.17 -0.70
C THR A 79 -7.90 3.64 -1.08
N HIS A 80 -7.46 4.03 -2.26
CA HIS A 80 -7.61 5.39 -2.78
C HIS A 80 -9.09 5.75 -2.99
N GLU A 81 -9.87 4.87 -3.60
CA GLU A 81 -11.32 5.07 -3.84
C GLU A 81 -12.11 5.24 -2.53
N PHE A 82 -11.67 4.56 -1.48
CA PHE A 82 -12.23 4.72 -0.14
C PHE A 82 -11.73 5.99 0.59
N GLY A 83 -10.89 6.81 -0.04
CA GLY A 83 -10.32 8.02 0.55
C GLY A 83 -9.26 7.76 1.60
N GLY A 84 -8.62 6.58 1.50
CA GLY A 84 -7.57 6.14 2.40
C GLY A 84 -6.16 6.53 1.94
N SER A 85 -5.16 5.98 2.65
CA SER A 85 -3.74 6.14 2.33
C SER A 85 -3.07 4.77 2.17
N VAL A 86 -2.21 4.64 1.17
CA VAL A 86 -1.42 3.42 0.90
C VAL A 86 -0.24 3.26 1.86
N SER A 87 -0.05 4.20 2.78
CA SER A 87 0.93 4.11 3.86
C SER A 87 0.37 4.72 5.14
N ALA A 88 0.00 3.86 6.10
CA ALA A 88 -0.56 4.28 7.38
C ALA A 88 0.53 4.71 8.37
N GLU A 89 1.43 3.82 8.76
CA GLU A 89 2.42 4.05 9.81
C GLU A 89 3.87 3.79 9.37
N HIS A 90 4.12 2.94 8.36
CA HIS A 90 5.48 2.57 7.96
C HIS A 90 6.21 3.63 7.12
N GLY A 91 5.49 4.64 6.65
CA GLY A 91 6.04 5.69 5.78
C GLY A 91 6.32 5.21 4.36
N ILE A 92 6.75 6.15 3.53
CA ILE A 92 6.98 5.94 2.09
C ILE A 92 8.36 5.34 1.82
N GLY A 93 9.40 5.91 2.44
CA GLY A 93 10.78 5.49 2.20
C GLY A 93 11.16 5.52 0.71
N ARG A 94 11.83 4.46 0.26
CA ARG A 94 12.17 4.26 -1.16
C ARG A 94 11.22 3.31 -1.88
N LEU A 95 10.59 2.40 -1.14
CA LEU A 95 9.78 1.31 -1.70
C LEU A 95 8.41 1.76 -2.19
N LYS A 96 7.75 2.65 -1.43
CA LYS A 96 6.39 3.15 -1.75
C LYS A 96 6.40 4.47 -2.53
N ARG A 97 7.53 4.89 -3.08
CA ARG A 97 7.65 6.14 -3.84
C ARG A 97 6.71 6.17 -5.05
N HIS A 98 6.61 5.06 -5.79
CA HIS A 98 5.69 4.92 -6.90
C HIS A 98 4.23 5.08 -6.47
N ASP A 99 3.88 4.50 -5.32
CA ASP A 99 2.53 4.62 -4.77
C ASP A 99 2.22 6.06 -4.38
N LEU A 100 3.18 6.76 -3.76
CA LEU A 100 3.02 8.18 -3.44
C LEU A 100 2.82 9.05 -4.68
N GLU A 101 3.56 8.80 -5.75
CA GLU A 101 3.41 9.53 -7.03
C GLU A 101 2.07 9.22 -7.71
N ALA A 102 1.56 7.99 -7.60
CA ALA A 102 0.32 7.56 -8.24
C ALA A 102 -0.95 8.01 -7.47
N TYR A 103 -0.90 7.96 -6.13
CA TYR A 103 -2.08 8.17 -5.28
C TYR A 103 -2.01 9.45 -4.43
N GLY A 104 -0.87 10.12 -4.40
CA GLY A 104 -0.68 11.33 -3.62
C GLY A 104 -1.41 12.54 -4.22
N ASP A 105 -1.88 13.43 -3.34
CA ASP A 105 -2.45 14.70 -3.76
C ASP A 105 -1.42 15.55 -4.53
N PRO A 106 -1.71 16.02 -5.75
CA PRO A 106 -0.76 16.77 -6.56
C PRO A 106 -0.25 18.06 -5.91
N GLY A 107 -1.10 18.75 -5.15
CA GLY A 107 -0.72 19.96 -4.42
C GLY A 107 0.28 19.66 -3.30
N LYS A 108 0.03 18.60 -2.53
CA LYS A 108 0.97 18.12 -1.50
C LYS A 108 2.31 17.69 -2.11
N LEU A 109 2.29 16.94 -3.22
CA LEU A 109 3.50 16.52 -3.92
C LEU A 109 4.31 17.73 -4.41
N SER A 110 3.64 18.74 -4.98
CA SER A 110 4.29 19.98 -5.41
C SER A 110 4.96 20.71 -4.24
N ALA A 111 4.25 20.85 -3.12
CA ALA A 111 4.80 21.47 -1.91
C ALA A 111 6.00 20.67 -1.36
N MET A 112 5.91 19.35 -1.31
CA MET A 112 7.01 18.48 -0.86
C MET A 112 8.26 18.66 -1.74
N ARG A 113 8.09 18.73 -3.06
CA ARG A 113 9.20 18.98 -4.00
C ARG A 113 9.82 20.36 -3.79
N ALA A 114 9.00 21.39 -3.62
CA ALA A 114 9.47 22.74 -3.34
C ALA A 114 10.30 22.81 -2.06
N ILE A 115 9.81 22.20 -0.97
CA ILE A 115 10.52 22.10 0.32
C ILE A 115 11.85 21.36 0.12
N LYS A 116 11.81 20.21 -0.55
CA LYS A 116 13.04 19.42 -0.82
C LYS A 116 14.08 20.23 -1.57
N THR A 117 13.68 20.91 -2.63
CA THR A 117 14.59 21.75 -3.43
C THR A 117 15.17 22.91 -2.64
N ALA A 118 14.37 23.55 -1.80
CA ALA A 118 14.81 24.68 -0.97
C ALA A 118 15.83 24.28 0.10
N LEU A 119 15.61 23.11 0.76
CA LEU A 119 16.44 22.64 1.87
C LEU A 119 17.63 21.79 1.42
N ASP A 120 17.51 21.13 0.29
CA ASP A 120 18.56 20.25 -0.25
C ASP A 120 18.77 20.50 -1.76
N PRO A 121 19.24 21.70 -2.13
CA PRO A 121 19.41 22.07 -3.52
C PRO A 121 20.44 21.20 -4.29
N LYS A 122 21.33 20.51 -3.56
CA LYS A 122 22.32 19.58 -4.13
C LYS A 122 21.79 18.12 -4.22
N GLY A 123 20.62 17.82 -3.67
CA GLY A 123 20.02 16.49 -3.69
C GLY A 123 20.83 15.39 -2.97
N ILE A 124 21.63 15.79 -1.96
CA ILE A 124 22.54 14.87 -1.24
C ILE A 124 21.90 14.23 0.00
N MET A 125 20.79 14.77 0.50
CA MET A 125 20.10 14.27 1.68
C MET A 125 19.09 13.19 1.29
N ASN A 126 19.33 11.94 1.70
CA ASN A 126 18.46 10.79 1.42
C ASN A 126 17.99 10.69 -0.05
N PRO A 127 18.90 10.63 -1.01
CA PRO A 127 18.54 10.65 -2.43
C PRO A 127 17.59 9.50 -2.78
N GLY A 128 16.52 9.81 -3.52
CA GLY A 128 15.51 8.85 -3.95
C GLY A 128 14.59 8.30 -2.85
N ALA A 129 14.63 8.86 -1.64
CA ALA A 129 13.66 8.57 -0.59
C ALA A 129 12.47 9.55 -0.67
N VAL A 130 11.25 9.03 -0.50
CA VAL A 130 9.97 9.74 -0.54
C VAL A 130 9.63 10.31 -1.93
N LEU A 131 10.51 11.13 -2.51
CA LEU A 131 10.32 11.74 -3.82
C LEU A 131 11.28 11.14 -4.85
N ALA A 132 10.84 11.10 -6.12
CA ALA A 132 11.73 10.76 -7.22
C ALA A 132 12.87 11.81 -7.31
N GLN A 133 14.05 11.37 -7.67
CA GLN A 133 15.10 12.30 -8.10
C GLN A 133 14.75 12.80 -9.52
N ASN A 134 14.87 14.10 -9.72
CA ASN A 134 14.81 14.69 -11.05
C ASN A 134 16.07 14.34 -11.82
#